data_045ff8a60dcbc8bcad4065a95b2415e5
#
_entry.id   045ff8a60dcbc8bcad4065a95b2415e5
#
_cell.length_a   1.000
_cell.length_b   1.000
_cell.length_c   1.000
_cell.angle_alpha   90.00
_cell.angle_beta   90.00
_cell.angle_gamma   90.00
#
_symmetry.space_group_name_H-M   'P 1'
#
loop_
_entity.id
_entity.type
_entity.pdbx_description
1 polymer ?
#
loop_
_entity_poly.entity_id
_entity_poly.type
_entity_poly.pdbx_seq_one_letter_code
_entity_poly.pdbx_strand_id
1 'polypeptide(L)'
;METKADFKNIVLKNGLLLGGVGIAYQVLLYATGLLYSGSTGMSVLTTVISIAISVWFIAAAIQQYKNGNEGFLTVGEAIKVGVVVGLIAGIILAFYQVLYTTVIDPDYYQRTIDLVEQKMSAMGLSEEQLKTFTDEMAKHKPSLLKTFLSPLISGGIGGLVLGAIIGAVKKKERPSF
;
A
#
# COMPACT_ATOMS: atom_id res chain seq x y z
N MET A 1 0.09 16.57 -34.23
CA MET A 1 -0.93 16.04 -33.30
C MET A 1 -0.27 15.99 -31.91
N GLU A 2 -0.60 16.93 -31.04
CA GLU A 2 -0.13 16.88 -29.66
C GLU A 2 -0.81 15.71 -28.96
N THR A 3 -0.09 14.64 -28.72
CA THR A 3 -0.54 13.52 -27.90
C THR A 3 -0.51 13.99 -26.45
N LYS A 4 -1.63 14.58 -25.98
CA LYS A 4 -1.84 14.78 -24.54
C LYS A 4 -1.66 13.41 -23.84
N ALA A 5 -0.83 13.39 -22.78
CA ALA A 5 -0.68 12.19 -21.96
C ALA A 5 -2.06 11.63 -21.61
N ASP A 6 -2.34 10.41 -21.99
CA ASP A 6 -3.61 9.75 -21.65
C ASP A 6 -3.59 9.39 -20.15
N PHE A 7 -3.81 10.42 -19.33
CA PHE A 7 -3.79 10.33 -17.86
C PHE A 7 -4.64 9.14 -17.38
N LYS A 8 -5.87 9.02 -17.92
CA LYS A 8 -6.82 7.99 -17.48
C LYS A 8 -6.27 6.59 -17.71
N ASN A 9 -5.76 6.32 -18.90
CA ASN A 9 -5.21 5.00 -19.25
C ASN A 9 -3.96 4.67 -18.43
N ILE A 10 -3.09 5.65 -18.24
CA ILE A 10 -1.85 5.49 -17.47
C ILE A 10 -2.18 5.11 -16.02
N VAL A 11 -3.05 5.87 -15.35
CA VAL A 11 -3.37 5.63 -13.94
C VAL A 11 -4.18 4.36 -13.74
N LEU A 12 -5.13 4.05 -14.63
CA LEU A 12 -5.88 2.81 -14.58
C LEU A 12 -4.97 1.59 -14.75
N LYS A 13 -4.16 1.56 -15.81
CA LYS A 13 -3.25 0.45 -16.08
C LYS A 13 -2.31 0.19 -14.89
N ASN A 14 -1.62 1.23 -14.42
CA ASN A 14 -0.63 1.06 -13.35
C ASN A 14 -1.30 0.80 -11.99
N GLY A 15 -2.47 1.37 -11.72
CA GLY A 15 -3.23 1.11 -10.50
C GLY A 15 -3.78 -0.32 -10.45
N LEU A 16 -4.34 -0.81 -11.56
CA LEU A 16 -4.80 -2.20 -11.67
C LEU A 16 -3.63 -3.19 -11.50
N LEU A 17 -2.50 -2.92 -12.14
CA LEU A 17 -1.30 -3.75 -12.00
C LEU A 17 -0.76 -3.73 -10.57
N LEU A 18 -0.66 -2.56 -9.94
CA LEU A 18 -0.21 -2.44 -8.55
C LEU A 18 -1.15 -3.20 -7.60
N GLY A 19 -2.46 -3.06 -7.76
CA GLY A 19 -3.44 -3.79 -6.96
C GLY A 19 -3.35 -5.31 -7.17
N GLY A 20 -3.26 -5.76 -8.43
CA GLY A 20 -3.14 -7.18 -8.77
C GLY A 20 -1.85 -7.82 -8.25
N VAL A 21 -0.70 -7.14 -8.44
CA VAL A 21 0.59 -7.60 -7.90
C VAL A 21 0.57 -7.57 -6.37
N GLY A 22 -0.09 -6.56 -5.77
CA GLY A 22 -0.27 -6.48 -4.32
C GLY A 22 -1.06 -7.67 -3.76
N ILE A 23 -2.16 -8.08 -4.42
CA ILE A 23 -2.90 -9.30 -4.05
C ILE A 23 -2.01 -10.54 -4.19
N ALA A 24 -1.35 -10.70 -5.34
CA ALA A 24 -0.46 -11.86 -5.57
C ALA A 24 0.64 -11.95 -4.50
N TYR A 25 1.20 -10.83 -4.11
CA TYR A 25 2.19 -10.74 -3.04
C TYR A 25 1.60 -11.15 -1.68
N GLN A 26 0.41 -10.67 -1.31
CA GLN A 26 -0.25 -11.06 -0.06
C GLN A 26 -0.60 -12.56 -0.03
N VAL A 27 -1.10 -13.09 -1.15
CA VAL A 27 -1.37 -14.54 -1.27
C VAL A 27 -0.09 -15.35 -1.09
N LEU A 28 1.03 -14.92 -1.67
CA LEU A 28 2.34 -15.55 -1.49
C LEU A 28 2.77 -15.55 -0.02
N LEU A 29 2.65 -14.40 0.67
CA LEU A 29 2.98 -14.29 2.08
C LEU A 29 2.11 -15.21 2.95
N TYR A 30 0.83 -15.31 2.64
CA TYR A 30 -0.08 -16.23 3.34
C TYR A 30 0.29 -17.69 3.09
N ALA A 31 0.45 -18.10 1.84
CA ALA A 31 0.75 -19.47 1.46
C ALA A 31 2.10 -19.97 2.01
N THR A 32 3.07 -19.07 2.17
CA THR A 32 4.39 -19.38 2.75
C THR A 32 4.43 -19.26 4.28
N GLY A 33 3.36 -18.82 4.93
CA GLY A 33 3.32 -18.54 6.37
C GLY A 33 4.10 -17.29 6.80
N LEU A 34 4.69 -16.56 5.85
CA LEU A 34 5.47 -15.35 6.15
C LEU A 34 4.62 -14.22 6.69
N LEU A 35 3.31 -14.22 6.38
CA LEU A 35 2.37 -13.21 6.87
C LEU A 35 2.30 -13.20 8.40
N TYR A 36 2.41 -14.38 9.02
CA TYR A 36 2.35 -14.57 10.47
C TYR A 36 3.71 -14.90 11.09
N SER A 37 4.79 -14.56 10.42
CA SER A 37 6.13 -14.75 10.96
C SER A 37 6.35 -13.84 12.18
N GLY A 38 6.72 -14.44 13.32
CA GLY A 38 7.11 -13.69 14.52
C GLY A 38 8.45 -12.93 14.36
N SER A 39 9.22 -13.24 13.32
CA SER A 39 10.54 -12.64 13.07
C SER A 39 10.44 -11.18 12.66
N THR A 40 11.04 -10.29 13.42
CA THR A 40 11.13 -8.85 13.08
C THR A 40 11.88 -8.63 11.76
N GLY A 41 12.97 -9.36 11.52
CA GLY A 41 13.74 -9.26 10.27
C GLY A 41 12.90 -9.62 9.05
N MET A 42 12.09 -10.68 9.14
CA MET A 42 11.19 -11.08 8.06
C MET A 42 10.09 -10.05 7.83
N SER A 43 9.52 -9.47 8.89
CA SER A 43 8.53 -8.40 8.78
C SER A 43 9.10 -7.16 8.10
N VAL A 44 10.33 -6.78 8.40
CA VAL A 44 11.02 -5.66 7.73
C VAL A 44 11.25 -5.98 6.25
N LEU A 45 11.74 -7.16 5.93
CA LEU A 45 12.00 -7.58 4.55
C LEU A 45 10.72 -7.55 3.70
N THR A 46 9.63 -8.14 4.19
CA THR A 46 8.34 -8.14 3.48
C THR A 46 7.77 -6.73 3.30
N THR A 47 7.94 -5.85 4.29
CA THR A 47 7.55 -4.44 4.18
C THR A 47 8.37 -3.70 3.12
N VAL A 48 9.69 -3.89 3.10
CA VAL A 48 10.58 -3.27 2.10
C VAL A 48 10.21 -3.71 0.69
N ILE A 49 9.92 -4.99 0.48
CA ILE A 49 9.47 -5.52 -0.82
C ILE A 49 8.14 -4.86 -1.23
N SER A 50 7.18 -4.74 -0.31
CA SER A 50 5.89 -4.09 -0.57
C SER A 50 6.06 -2.62 -0.99
N ILE A 51 6.94 -1.89 -0.31
CA ILE A 51 7.27 -0.50 -0.66
C ILE A 51 7.94 -0.44 -2.04
N ALA A 52 8.89 -1.32 -2.32
CA ALA A 52 9.59 -1.37 -3.61
C ALA A 52 8.62 -1.62 -4.78
N ILE A 53 7.65 -2.52 -4.62
CA ILE A 53 6.56 -2.75 -5.59
C ILE A 53 5.78 -1.44 -5.83
N SER A 54 5.38 -0.75 -4.75
CA SER A 54 4.63 0.49 -4.86
C SER A 54 5.43 1.60 -5.55
N VAL A 55 6.70 1.76 -5.18
CA VAL A 55 7.62 2.71 -5.83
C VAL A 55 7.76 2.43 -7.30
N TRP A 56 7.93 1.15 -7.69
CA TRP A 56 8.08 0.75 -9.09
C TRP A 56 6.89 1.18 -9.95
N PHE A 57 5.67 0.81 -9.55
CA PHE A 57 4.48 1.10 -10.35
C PHE A 57 4.13 2.59 -10.39
N ILE A 58 4.28 3.31 -9.26
CA ILE A 58 4.02 4.75 -9.23
C ILE A 58 5.08 5.49 -10.05
N ALA A 59 6.36 5.11 -9.96
CA ALA A 59 7.42 5.71 -10.76
C ALA A 59 7.25 5.44 -12.25
N ALA A 60 6.79 4.25 -12.62
CA ALA A 60 6.47 3.89 -14.00
C ALA A 60 5.29 4.72 -14.54
N ALA A 61 4.22 4.90 -13.74
CA ALA A 61 3.08 5.73 -14.12
C ALA A 61 3.49 7.20 -14.32
N ILE A 62 4.26 7.76 -13.38
CA ILE A 62 4.77 9.13 -13.48
C ILE A 62 5.68 9.29 -14.70
N GLN A 63 6.54 8.31 -14.99
CA GLN A 63 7.39 8.34 -16.18
C GLN A 63 6.59 8.28 -17.49
N GLN A 64 5.58 7.41 -17.54
CA GLN A 64 4.68 7.33 -18.71
C GLN A 64 3.92 8.65 -18.92
N TYR A 65 3.42 9.26 -17.84
CA TYR A 65 2.77 10.57 -17.89
C TYR A 65 3.72 11.65 -18.43
N LYS A 66 4.94 11.74 -17.86
CA LYS A 66 5.96 12.68 -18.30
C LYS A 66 6.29 12.53 -19.79
N ASN A 67 6.46 11.30 -20.26
CA ASN A 67 6.76 11.03 -21.67
C ASN A 67 5.61 11.47 -22.60
N GLY A 68 4.36 11.23 -22.20
CA GLY A 68 3.19 11.66 -22.96
C GLY A 68 2.89 13.17 -22.83
N ASN A 69 3.55 13.87 -21.91
CA ASN A 69 3.45 15.31 -21.68
C ASN A 69 4.70 16.05 -22.20
N GLU A 70 5.20 15.68 -23.38
CA GLU A 70 6.38 16.28 -24.06
C GLU A 70 7.66 16.27 -23.20
N GLY A 71 7.75 15.38 -22.23
CA GLY A 71 8.87 15.30 -21.31
C GLY A 71 8.82 16.31 -20.15
N PHE A 72 7.75 17.09 -20.01
CA PHE A 72 7.53 18.00 -18.89
C PHE A 72 6.73 17.36 -17.78
N LEU A 73 7.03 17.75 -16.54
CA LEU A 73 6.39 17.23 -15.35
C LEU A 73 6.53 18.23 -14.20
N THR A 74 5.42 18.65 -13.63
CA THR A 74 5.39 19.38 -12.37
C THR A 74 5.25 18.42 -11.18
N VAL A 75 5.65 18.85 -9.99
CA VAL A 75 5.46 18.04 -8.77
C VAL A 75 3.97 17.77 -8.51
N GLY A 76 3.11 18.76 -8.77
CA GLY A 76 1.66 18.61 -8.61
C GLY A 76 1.05 17.55 -9.54
N GLU A 77 1.52 17.46 -10.79
CA GLU A 77 1.10 16.41 -11.73
C GLU A 77 1.57 15.03 -11.26
N ALA A 78 2.81 14.91 -10.79
CA ALA A 78 3.33 13.67 -10.25
C ALA A 78 2.54 13.19 -9.01
N ILE A 79 2.17 14.11 -8.10
CA ILE A 79 1.29 13.83 -6.96
C ILE A 79 -0.07 13.33 -7.44
N LYS A 80 -0.70 14.00 -8.41
CA LYS A 80 -2.00 13.56 -8.96
C LYS A 80 -1.92 12.14 -9.51
N VAL A 81 -0.89 11.83 -10.31
CA VAL A 81 -0.66 10.47 -10.83
C VAL A 81 -0.50 9.48 -9.70
N GLY A 82 0.37 9.76 -8.73
CA GLY A 82 0.64 8.87 -7.60
C GLY A 82 -0.60 8.59 -6.75
N VAL A 83 -1.35 9.63 -6.38
CA VAL A 83 -2.58 9.50 -5.59
C VAL A 83 -3.62 8.65 -6.32
N VAL A 84 -3.87 8.91 -7.61
CA VAL A 84 -4.90 8.16 -8.36
C VAL A 84 -4.48 6.70 -8.55
N VAL A 85 -3.21 6.42 -8.86
CA VAL A 85 -2.67 5.04 -8.93
C VAL A 85 -2.83 4.34 -7.58
N GLY A 86 -2.47 5.01 -6.49
CA GLY A 86 -2.60 4.48 -5.13
C GLY A 86 -4.05 4.20 -4.72
N LEU A 87 -4.98 5.10 -5.07
CA LEU A 87 -6.42 4.90 -4.80
C LEU A 87 -7.00 3.73 -5.60
N ILE A 88 -6.67 3.60 -6.88
CA ILE A 88 -7.13 2.47 -7.71
C ILE A 88 -6.62 1.14 -7.14
N ALA A 89 -5.33 1.07 -6.82
CA ALA A 89 -4.75 -0.11 -6.17
C ALA A 89 -5.40 -0.36 -4.80
N GLY A 90 -5.64 0.70 -4.02
CA GLY A 90 -6.31 0.64 -2.72
C GLY A 90 -7.72 0.07 -2.80
N ILE A 91 -8.52 0.42 -3.84
CA ILE A 91 -9.84 -0.15 -4.05
C ILE A 91 -9.76 -1.67 -4.27
N ILE A 92 -8.84 -2.12 -5.12
CA ILE A 92 -8.65 -3.55 -5.40
C ILE A 92 -8.24 -4.31 -4.14
N LEU A 93 -7.27 -3.76 -3.41
CA LEU A 93 -6.79 -4.32 -2.14
C LEU A 93 -7.87 -4.30 -1.06
N ALA A 94 -8.76 -3.30 -1.05
CA ALA A 94 -9.88 -3.23 -0.11
C ALA A 94 -10.89 -4.37 -0.29
N PHE A 95 -11.26 -4.67 -1.53
CA PHE A 95 -12.12 -5.83 -1.84
C PHE A 95 -11.46 -7.14 -1.44
N TYR A 96 -10.17 -7.28 -1.77
CA TYR A 96 -9.40 -8.45 -1.35
C TYR A 96 -9.33 -8.57 0.18
N GLN A 97 -9.06 -7.47 0.89
CA GLN A 97 -8.94 -7.47 2.36
C GLN A 97 -10.24 -7.88 3.04
N VAL A 98 -11.39 -7.41 2.54
CA VAL A 98 -12.70 -7.85 3.05
C VAL A 98 -12.89 -9.34 2.79
N LEU A 99 -12.65 -9.81 1.56
CA LEU A 99 -12.75 -11.22 1.22
C LEU A 99 -11.81 -12.06 2.10
N TYR A 100 -10.57 -11.59 2.28
CA TYR A 100 -9.55 -12.27 3.07
C TYR A 100 -10.00 -12.46 4.52
N THR A 101 -10.44 -11.38 5.17
CA THR A 101 -10.81 -11.39 6.60
C THR A 101 -12.18 -11.99 6.90
N THR A 102 -13.03 -12.21 5.88
CA THR A 102 -14.37 -12.78 6.08
C THR A 102 -14.49 -14.22 5.59
N VAL A 103 -13.71 -14.61 4.58
CA VAL A 103 -13.86 -15.91 3.89
C VAL A 103 -12.59 -16.75 3.94
N ILE A 104 -11.42 -16.15 3.62
CA ILE A 104 -10.16 -16.90 3.50
C ILE A 104 -9.56 -17.18 4.88
N ASP A 105 -9.48 -16.17 5.73
CA ASP A 105 -8.96 -16.27 7.09
C ASP A 105 -9.82 -15.43 8.07
N PRO A 106 -10.98 -15.96 8.50
CA PRO A 106 -11.85 -15.26 9.46
C PRO A 106 -11.18 -14.99 10.80
N ASP A 107 -10.17 -15.77 11.15
CA ASP A 107 -9.40 -15.63 12.39
C ASP A 107 -8.21 -14.67 12.26
N TYR A 108 -8.08 -14.00 11.09
CA TYR A 108 -6.99 -13.05 10.81
C TYR A 108 -6.72 -12.07 11.95
N TYR A 109 -7.79 -11.51 12.53
CA TYR A 109 -7.65 -10.52 13.59
C TYR A 109 -7.10 -11.13 14.87
N GLN A 110 -7.58 -12.32 15.25
CA GLN A 110 -7.07 -13.04 16.42
C GLN A 110 -5.60 -13.41 16.23
N ARG A 111 -5.24 -13.96 15.07
CA ARG A 111 -3.83 -14.28 14.74
C ARG A 111 -2.92 -13.05 14.77
N THR A 112 -3.47 -11.87 14.41
CA THR A 112 -2.73 -10.62 14.51
C THR A 112 -2.48 -10.23 15.97
N ILE A 113 -3.47 -10.41 16.86
CA ILE A 113 -3.30 -10.19 18.30
C ILE A 113 -2.23 -11.14 18.85
N ASP A 114 -2.33 -12.42 18.58
CA ASP A 114 -1.38 -13.44 19.04
C ASP A 114 0.06 -13.12 18.57
N LEU A 115 0.21 -12.67 17.33
CA LEU A 115 1.51 -12.25 16.79
C LEU A 115 2.08 -11.01 17.49
N VAL A 116 1.24 -10.04 17.81
CA VAL A 116 1.64 -8.83 18.54
C VAL A 116 2.04 -9.20 19.95
N GLU A 117 1.25 -10.04 20.64
CA GLU A 117 1.57 -10.55 21.97
C GLU A 117 2.93 -11.24 22.00
N GLN A 118 3.19 -12.15 21.05
CA GLN A 118 4.48 -12.83 20.93
C GLN A 118 5.65 -11.84 20.74
N LYS A 119 5.47 -10.83 19.89
CA LYS A 119 6.50 -9.82 19.65
C LYS A 119 6.76 -8.95 20.87
N MET A 120 5.72 -8.52 21.56
CA MET A 120 5.82 -7.67 22.74
C MET A 120 6.41 -8.46 23.93
N SER A 121 6.07 -9.75 24.08
CA SER A 121 6.70 -10.64 25.05
C SER A 121 8.20 -10.77 24.79
N ALA A 122 8.61 -10.95 23.54
CA ALA A 122 10.02 -11.00 23.15
C ALA A 122 10.77 -9.67 23.41
N MET A 123 10.05 -8.56 23.51
CA MET A 123 10.60 -7.24 23.88
C MET A 123 10.68 -7.04 25.41
N GLY A 124 10.26 -8.02 26.21
CA GLY A 124 10.36 -8.00 27.67
C GLY A 124 9.22 -7.29 28.39
N LEU A 125 8.05 -7.09 27.75
CA LEU A 125 6.87 -6.56 28.44
C LEU A 125 6.36 -7.54 29.50
N SER A 126 5.83 -7.02 30.63
CA SER A 126 5.23 -7.85 31.66
C SER A 126 3.91 -8.47 31.20
N GLU A 127 3.51 -9.58 31.81
CA GLU A 127 2.22 -10.23 31.51
C GLU A 127 1.02 -9.30 31.69
N GLU A 128 1.05 -8.41 32.67
CA GLU A 128 -0.01 -7.43 32.92
C GLU A 128 -0.11 -6.41 31.78
N GLN A 129 1.04 -5.93 31.27
CA GLN A 129 1.10 -5.01 30.13
C GLN A 129 0.61 -5.71 28.84
N LEU A 130 1.04 -6.96 28.61
CA LEU A 130 0.60 -7.77 27.48
C LEU A 130 -0.91 -7.95 27.50
N LYS A 131 -1.46 -8.39 28.64
CA LYS A 131 -2.90 -8.60 28.80
C LYS A 131 -3.70 -7.32 28.56
N THR A 132 -3.27 -6.20 29.17
CA THR A 132 -3.95 -4.91 28.97
C THR A 132 -3.97 -4.53 27.48
N PHE A 133 -2.86 -4.70 26.79
CA PHE A 133 -2.74 -4.35 25.38
C PHE A 133 -3.58 -5.26 24.47
N THR A 134 -3.55 -6.57 24.69
CA THR A 134 -4.31 -7.54 23.88
C THR A 134 -5.81 -7.43 24.13
N ASP A 135 -6.24 -7.17 25.38
CA ASP A 135 -7.64 -6.91 25.72
C ASP A 135 -8.17 -5.64 25.02
N GLU A 136 -7.37 -4.57 24.99
CA GLU A 136 -7.72 -3.35 24.25
C GLU A 136 -7.79 -3.59 22.73
N MET A 137 -6.84 -4.33 22.17
CA MET A 137 -6.93 -4.72 20.75
C MET A 137 -8.20 -5.53 20.47
N ALA A 138 -8.53 -6.52 21.31
CA ALA A 138 -9.71 -7.37 21.12
C ALA A 138 -11.03 -6.57 21.14
N LYS A 139 -11.12 -5.55 22.01
CA LYS A 139 -12.28 -4.64 22.06
C LYS A 139 -12.43 -3.78 20.81
N HIS A 140 -11.33 -3.49 20.12
CA HIS A 140 -11.28 -2.57 18.98
C HIS A 140 -11.17 -3.27 17.63
N LYS A 141 -11.75 -4.48 17.50
CA LYS A 141 -11.80 -5.17 16.19
C LYS A 141 -12.35 -4.25 15.10
N PRO A 142 -11.63 -4.07 13.97
CA PRO A 142 -12.08 -3.20 12.90
C PRO A 142 -13.43 -3.66 12.33
N SER A 143 -14.34 -2.72 12.13
CA SER A 143 -15.58 -2.99 11.38
C SER A 143 -15.24 -3.26 9.90
N LEU A 144 -16.14 -3.92 9.17
CA LEU A 144 -15.99 -4.16 7.73
C LEU A 144 -15.73 -2.86 6.96
N LEU A 145 -16.37 -1.77 7.35
CA LEU A 145 -16.15 -0.46 6.75
C LEU A 145 -14.70 0.03 6.96
N LYS A 146 -14.18 -0.09 8.18
CA LYS A 146 -12.79 0.26 8.48
C LYS A 146 -11.81 -0.62 7.71
N THR A 147 -12.09 -1.93 7.63
CA THR A 147 -11.30 -2.90 6.87
C THR A 147 -11.26 -2.53 5.38
N PHE A 148 -12.39 -2.09 4.81
CA PHE A 148 -12.47 -1.62 3.42
C PHE A 148 -11.76 -0.27 3.21
N LEU A 149 -11.97 0.71 4.09
CA LEU A 149 -11.41 2.04 3.91
C LEU A 149 -9.89 2.12 4.14
N SER A 150 -9.35 1.24 4.98
CA SER A 150 -7.92 1.29 5.34
C SER A 150 -6.97 1.20 4.13
N PRO A 151 -7.11 0.24 3.19
CA PRO A 151 -6.26 0.18 1.99
C PRO A 151 -6.44 1.38 1.05
N LEU A 152 -7.63 1.96 0.98
CA LEU A 152 -7.88 3.17 0.18
C LEU A 152 -7.10 4.36 0.75
N ILE A 153 -7.22 4.59 2.04
CA ILE A 153 -6.55 5.71 2.72
C ILE A 153 -5.03 5.54 2.62
N SER A 154 -4.53 4.33 2.91
CA SER A 154 -3.09 4.05 2.82
C SER A 154 -2.57 4.18 1.40
N GLY A 155 -3.32 3.70 0.40
CA GLY A 155 -2.98 3.83 -1.01
C GLY A 155 -2.94 5.29 -1.47
N GLY A 156 -3.94 6.09 -1.07
CA GLY A 156 -3.98 7.52 -1.35
C GLY A 156 -2.82 8.29 -0.72
N ILE A 157 -2.56 8.07 0.58
CA ILE A 157 -1.44 8.70 1.30
C ILE A 157 -0.09 8.24 0.74
N GLY A 158 0.08 6.93 0.52
CA GLY A 158 1.28 6.38 -0.09
C GLY A 158 1.55 6.95 -1.48
N GLY A 159 0.50 7.05 -2.30
CA GLY A 159 0.56 7.67 -3.62
C GLY A 159 0.92 9.15 -3.58
N LEU A 160 0.42 9.89 -2.59
CA LEU A 160 0.78 11.30 -2.35
C LEU A 160 2.26 11.44 -2.00
N VAL A 161 2.73 10.67 -1.01
CA VAL A 161 4.13 10.73 -0.55
C VAL A 161 5.09 10.32 -1.66
N LEU A 162 4.85 9.19 -2.32
CA LEU A 162 5.69 8.71 -3.41
C LEU A 162 5.62 9.63 -4.62
N GLY A 163 4.43 10.15 -4.94
CA GLY A 163 4.23 11.13 -6.01
C GLY A 163 5.01 12.42 -5.77
N ALA A 164 5.04 12.92 -4.53
CA ALA A 164 5.82 14.09 -4.16
C ALA A 164 7.33 13.85 -4.28
N ILE A 165 7.83 12.73 -3.73
CA ILE A 165 9.26 12.38 -3.77
C ILE A 165 9.73 12.18 -5.21
N ILE A 166 9.04 11.33 -5.98
CA ILE A 166 9.40 11.02 -7.36
C ILE A 166 9.23 12.25 -8.25
N GLY A 167 8.17 13.04 -7.99
CA GLY A 167 7.93 14.31 -8.68
C GLY A 167 9.04 15.31 -8.47
N ALA A 168 9.53 15.48 -7.24
CA ALA A 168 10.64 16.37 -6.93
C ALA A 168 11.94 15.98 -7.67
N VAL A 169 12.20 14.67 -7.79
CA VAL A 169 13.40 14.14 -8.50
C VAL A 169 13.25 14.26 -10.02
N LYS A 170 12.03 14.03 -10.55
CA LYS A 170 11.79 13.93 -12.00
C LYS A 170 11.19 15.19 -12.62
N LYS A 171 10.95 16.26 -11.84
CA LYS A 171 10.35 17.50 -12.36
C LYS A 171 11.15 18.07 -13.52
N LYS A 172 10.43 18.59 -14.50
CA LYS A 172 10.97 19.37 -15.62
C LYS A 172 9.88 20.35 -16.04
N GLU A 173 10.06 21.61 -15.70
CA GLU A 173 9.09 22.66 -16.01
C GLU A 173 9.25 23.16 -17.45
N ARG A 174 8.14 23.61 -18.04
CA ARG A 174 8.18 24.25 -19.37
C ARG A 174 8.88 25.62 -19.24
N PRO A 175 9.72 26.01 -20.21
CA PRO A 175 10.28 27.37 -20.22
C PRO A 175 9.14 28.38 -20.26
N SER A 176 9.17 29.33 -19.33
CA SER A 176 8.30 30.52 -19.39
C SER A 176 8.92 31.50 -20.37
N PHE A 177 8.33 31.64 -21.56
CA PHE A 177 8.63 32.73 -22.51
C PHE A 177 7.72 33.90 -22.25
#